data_6d6cd418b7c79f29f2ab8e87b1d2e636
#
_entry.id   6d6cd418b7c79f29f2ab8e87b1d2e636
#
_cell.length_a   1.000
_cell.length_b   1.000
_cell.length_c   1.000
_cell.angle_alpha   90.00
_cell.angle_beta   90.00
_cell.angle_gamma   90.00
#
_symmetry.space_group_name_H-M   'P 1'
#
loop_
_entity.id
_entity.type
_entity.pdbx_description
1 polymer ?
#
loop_
_entity_poly.entity_id
_entity_poly.type
_entity_poly.pdbx_seq_one_letter_code
_entity_poly.pdbx_strand_id
1 'polypeptide(L)'
;MMGGTALKSSVHSKAVAALLLTALLLAAPVPALAAQQGVHVVQPGETLSAIAASYGTTVAALTAANRIVDANIIWVGQFLTIPVAAPAADTGSATPEPAATGLRAAVADFLQQPFIQITIGERVYYSFTPVAPGQPRLYWFQSIRNHGHENLAALAYASLGRCGEAHGMLRAFYHAQNADGGFPYLVTANTGPGTTTDGNTTLPVLAWEALQIYGHCGDKDFLSEALQAGARNDDWWWLHSGRRDHGSCQGLFFWRELWETVRDDATLATWATTDGAENQCAVDLNSYLVANDRALATIARQIGDGRAELFDARAAELSELMNGLMWNAKDHFYYGISRRGGQVRVRDIGGLMPLYAGVPSVEQAAAMVTRHLQPGGDFHSGFGLPSLGKSEQGYGSARRWQGGMWPELTMLVVKGLVDYGYLESAQRITRPLAQKVSAGPGNFWEFYDSESGLPSHAQNYIWAATALPMAEFAGLKP
;
A
#
# COMPACT_ATOMS: atom_id res chain seq x y z
N MET A 1 74.48 -2.18 -37.70
CA MET A 1 74.35 -2.94 -38.96
C MET A 1 72.86 -2.84 -39.34
N MET A 2 72.55 -1.97 -40.23
CA MET A 2 72.14 -2.25 -41.64
C MET A 2 70.83 -3.02 -41.64
N GLY A 3 69.76 -2.64 -42.24
CA GLY A 3 69.42 -1.71 -43.31
C GLY A 3 67.91 -1.90 -43.48
N GLY A 4 67.05 -0.97 -43.66
CA GLY A 4 66.86 -0.16 -44.84
C GLY A 4 66.10 -0.92 -45.91
N THR A 5 64.84 -0.60 -46.11
CA THR A 5 64.41 -0.08 -47.46
C THR A 5 62.90 0.21 -47.48
N ALA A 6 62.61 1.44 -47.83
CA ALA A 6 61.32 1.90 -48.32
C ALA A 6 61.17 1.58 -49.81
N LEU A 7 59.95 1.54 -50.33
CA LEU A 7 59.55 2.04 -51.68
C LEU A 7 58.02 1.82 -51.89
N LYS A 8 57.32 2.95 -51.96
CA LYS A 8 56.73 3.62 -53.17
C LYS A 8 55.40 3.08 -53.67
N SER A 9 54.37 3.84 -53.40
CA SER A 9 53.40 4.45 -54.33
C SER A 9 53.00 3.71 -55.60
N SER A 10 51.71 3.56 -55.82
CA SER A 10 51.11 3.98 -57.09
C SER A 10 49.60 4.25 -56.94
N VAL A 11 49.25 5.42 -57.34
CA VAL A 11 47.90 5.92 -57.63
C VAL A 11 47.40 5.27 -58.89
N HIS A 12 46.20 4.71 -58.89
CA HIS A 12 45.39 4.65 -60.10
C HIS A 12 43.90 4.89 -59.77
N SER A 13 43.49 6.06 -60.20
CA SER A 13 42.13 6.48 -60.44
C SER A 13 41.44 5.58 -61.45
N LYS A 14 40.24 5.11 -61.16
CA LYS A 14 39.20 4.92 -62.20
C LYS A 14 37.82 5.12 -61.58
N ALA A 15 37.19 6.16 -62.04
CA ALA A 15 35.76 6.37 -61.98
C ALA A 15 35.02 5.21 -62.66
N VAL A 16 33.79 4.87 -62.22
CA VAL A 16 32.64 4.74 -63.12
C VAL A 16 31.46 4.11 -62.38
N ALA A 17 30.32 4.72 -62.62
CA ALA A 17 28.95 4.25 -62.66
C ALA A 17 28.15 4.19 -61.36
N ALA A 18 27.32 5.20 -61.21
CA ALA A 18 26.07 5.19 -60.47
C ALA A 18 25.13 4.12 -61.04
N LEU A 19 24.69 3.19 -60.21
CA LEU A 19 23.48 2.43 -60.43
C LEU A 19 22.49 2.82 -59.33
N LEU A 20 21.48 3.59 -59.73
CA LEU A 20 20.28 3.85 -58.96
C LEU A 20 19.49 2.52 -58.84
N LEU A 21 19.58 1.83 -57.71
CA LEU A 21 18.63 0.81 -57.33
C LEU A 21 17.65 1.44 -56.35
N THR A 22 16.48 1.82 -56.83
CA THR A 22 15.29 2.17 -56.04
C THR A 22 14.81 0.89 -55.34
N ALA A 23 15.27 0.68 -54.11
CA ALA A 23 14.69 -0.28 -53.21
C ALA A 23 13.42 0.31 -52.59
N LEU A 24 12.27 -0.16 -53.04
CA LEU A 24 10.95 0.10 -52.45
C LEU A 24 10.94 -0.63 -51.11
N LEU A 25 11.30 0.09 -50.04
CA LEU A 25 11.11 -0.37 -48.67
C LEU A 25 9.60 -0.38 -48.37
N LEU A 26 8.99 -1.55 -48.46
CA LEU A 26 7.71 -1.84 -47.80
C LEU A 26 7.90 -1.61 -46.31
N ALA A 27 7.47 -0.46 -45.80
CA ALA A 27 7.38 -0.19 -44.39
C ALA A 27 6.32 -1.15 -43.83
N ALA A 28 6.77 -2.18 -43.12
CA ALA A 28 5.90 -2.95 -42.25
C ALA A 28 5.31 -1.98 -41.21
N PRO A 29 4.03 -2.07 -40.89
CA PRO A 29 3.47 -1.25 -39.82
C PRO A 29 4.17 -1.59 -38.51
N VAL A 30 4.85 -0.59 -37.95
CA VAL A 30 5.34 -0.65 -36.56
C VAL A 30 4.10 -0.86 -35.69
N PRO A 31 4.05 -1.89 -34.83
CA PRO A 31 2.92 -2.03 -33.91
C PRO A 31 2.84 -0.74 -33.10
N ALA A 32 1.66 -0.13 -33.07
CA ALA A 32 1.39 1.03 -32.25
C ALA A 32 1.80 0.66 -30.82
N LEU A 33 2.80 1.37 -30.29
CA LEU A 33 3.11 1.30 -28.86
C LEU A 33 1.80 1.62 -28.14
N ALA A 34 1.31 0.69 -27.33
CA ALA A 34 0.20 0.96 -26.43
C ALA A 34 0.53 2.24 -25.67
N ALA A 35 -0.37 3.22 -25.75
CA ALA A 35 -0.16 4.50 -25.11
C ALA A 35 0.00 4.25 -23.61
N GLN A 36 1.23 4.39 -23.11
CA GLN A 36 1.52 4.27 -21.69
C GLN A 36 0.78 5.39 -20.96
N GLN A 37 -0.05 5.01 -20.00
CA GLN A 37 -0.63 5.96 -19.06
C GLN A 37 0.53 6.67 -18.37
N GLY A 38 0.62 7.99 -18.52
CA GLY A 38 1.63 8.79 -17.85
C GLY A 38 1.28 8.92 -16.37
N VAL A 39 2.31 9.04 -15.54
CA VAL A 39 2.15 9.44 -14.14
C VAL A 39 2.78 10.82 -13.97
N HIS A 40 2.05 11.75 -13.35
CA HIS A 40 2.55 13.07 -12.95
C HIS A 40 2.70 13.11 -11.43
N VAL A 41 3.84 13.62 -10.96
CA VAL A 41 4.06 13.86 -9.53
C VAL A 41 3.83 15.34 -9.26
N VAL A 42 2.83 15.66 -8.47
CA VAL A 42 2.45 17.05 -8.16
C VAL A 42 3.62 17.79 -7.52
N GLN A 43 4.02 18.91 -8.12
CA GLN A 43 5.07 19.79 -7.64
C GLN A 43 4.49 20.94 -6.78
N PRO A 44 5.32 21.60 -5.95
CA PRO A 44 4.89 22.77 -5.19
C PRO A 44 4.26 23.84 -6.08
N GLY A 45 3.04 24.28 -5.74
CA GLY A 45 2.30 25.32 -6.45
C GLY A 45 1.51 24.86 -7.67
N GLU A 46 1.53 23.59 -8.02
CA GLU A 46 0.69 23.07 -9.10
C GLU A 46 -0.78 22.94 -8.70
N THR A 47 -1.64 23.08 -9.69
CA THR A 47 -3.09 22.83 -9.55
C THR A 47 -3.54 21.77 -10.55
N LEU A 48 -4.61 21.05 -10.22
CA LEU A 48 -5.20 20.08 -11.13
C LEU A 48 -5.55 20.67 -12.50
N SER A 49 -5.94 21.95 -12.54
CA SER A 49 -6.23 22.65 -13.79
C SER A 49 -4.98 22.88 -14.64
N ALA A 50 -3.87 23.26 -14.01
CA ALA A 50 -2.59 23.45 -14.70
C ALA A 50 -2.04 22.11 -15.22
N ILE A 51 -2.12 21.06 -14.39
CA ILE A 51 -1.70 19.71 -14.77
C ILE A 51 -2.57 19.17 -15.92
N ALA A 52 -3.90 19.31 -15.83
CA ALA A 52 -4.81 18.90 -16.90
C ALA A 52 -4.45 19.58 -18.24
N ALA A 53 -4.19 20.89 -18.21
CA ALA A 53 -3.81 21.66 -19.40
C ALA A 53 -2.47 21.18 -19.98
N SER A 54 -1.47 20.90 -19.15
CA SER A 54 -0.14 20.46 -19.61
C SER A 54 -0.16 19.09 -20.30
N TYR A 55 -1.11 18.24 -19.93
CA TYR A 55 -1.27 16.90 -20.53
C TYR A 55 -2.41 16.80 -21.55
N GLY A 56 -3.04 17.91 -21.93
CA GLY A 56 -4.12 17.92 -22.91
C GLY A 56 -5.37 17.12 -22.47
N THR A 57 -5.58 17.01 -21.16
CA THR A 57 -6.73 16.34 -20.54
C THR A 57 -7.64 17.35 -19.83
N THR A 58 -8.66 16.88 -19.12
CA THR A 58 -9.56 17.73 -18.35
C THR A 58 -9.44 17.47 -16.86
N VAL A 59 -9.77 18.47 -16.03
CA VAL A 59 -9.84 18.29 -14.57
C VAL A 59 -10.79 17.13 -14.22
N ALA A 60 -11.93 17.05 -14.91
CA ALA A 60 -12.90 15.97 -14.70
C ALA A 60 -12.30 14.58 -15.02
N ALA A 61 -11.52 14.47 -16.09
CA ALA A 61 -10.85 13.21 -16.43
C ALA A 61 -9.76 12.86 -15.43
N LEU A 62 -8.96 13.86 -14.97
CA LEU A 62 -7.96 13.63 -13.93
C LEU A 62 -8.58 13.25 -12.60
N THR A 63 -9.65 13.91 -12.15
CA THR A 63 -10.35 13.58 -10.92
C THR A 63 -10.95 12.19 -10.97
N ALA A 64 -11.57 11.82 -12.09
CA ALA A 64 -12.14 10.49 -12.29
C ALA A 64 -11.05 9.39 -12.31
N ALA A 65 -9.94 9.62 -13.03
CA ALA A 65 -8.84 8.66 -13.13
C ALA A 65 -8.12 8.45 -11.78
N ASN A 66 -8.08 9.49 -10.94
CA ASN A 66 -7.38 9.48 -9.66
C ASN A 66 -8.31 9.46 -8.45
N ARG A 67 -9.63 9.36 -8.68
CA ARG A 67 -10.67 9.36 -7.62
C ARG A 67 -10.54 10.53 -6.65
N ILE A 68 -10.18 11.70 -7.20
CA ILE A 68 -10.08 12.92 -6.43
C ILE A 68 -11.49 13.41 -6.15
N VAL A 69 -11.88 13.44 -4.89
CA VAL A 69 -13.23 13.82 -4.44
C VAL A 69 -13.45 15.33 -4.59
N ASP A 70 -12.41 16.12 -4.27
CA ASP A 70 -12.42 17.57 -4.44
C ASP A 70 -11.29 17.99 -5.39
N ALA A 71 -11.67 18.51 -6.56
CA ALA A 71 -10.74 18.95 -7.59
C ALA A 71 -9.80 20.11 -7.16
N ASN A 72 -10.10 20.78 -6.05
CA ASN A 72 -9.27 21.83 -5.49
C ASN A 72 -8.18 21.31 -4.55
N ILE A 73 -8.16 20.00 -4.30
CA ILE A 73 -7.27 19.40 -3.31
C ILE A 73 -6.38 18.36 -3.97
N ILE A 74 -5.12 18.76 -4.20
CA ILE A 74 -4.00 17.87 -4.50
C ILE A 74 -2.82 18.27 -3.62
N TRP A 75 -1.91 17.34 -3.36
CA TRP A 75 -0.74 17.60 -2.49
C TRP A 75 0.57 17.38 -3.22
N VAL A 76 1.59 18.11 -2.81
CA VAL A 76 2.95 17.93 -3.31
C VAL A 76 3.42 16.49 -3.10
N GLY A 77 3.95 15.87 -4.16
CA GLY A 77 4.33 14.47 -4.16
C GLY A 77 3.19 13.49 -4.46
N GLN A 78 1.96 13.96 -4.66
CA GLN A 78 0.86 13.11 -5.10
C GLN A 78 1.12 12.62 -6.53
N PHE A 79 0.95 11.31 -6.71
CA PHE A 79 1.00 10.71 -8.04
C PHE A 79 -0.38 10.81 -8.69
N LEU A 80 -0.42 11.40 -9.88
CA LEU A 80 -1.62 11.50 -10.69
C LEU A 80 -1.47 10.66 -11.95
N THR A 81 -2.30 9.65 -12.09
CA THR A 81 -2.48 8.92 -13.35
C THR A 81 -3.06 9.87 -14.39
N ILE A 82 -2.33 10.11 -15.47
CA ILE A 82 -2.78 10.97 -16.56
C ILE A 82 -3.59 10.12 -17.53
N PRO A 83 -4.90 10.33 -17.65
CA PRO A 83 -5.71 9.60 -18.63
C PRO A 83 -5.31 10.02 -20.03
N VAL A 84 -4.88 9.06 -20.85
CA VAL A 84 -4.68 9.31 -22.29
C VAL A 84 -6.08 9.46 -22.90
N ALA A 85 -6.26 10.50 -23.72
CA ALA A 85 -7.49 10.65 -24.50
C ALA A 85 -7.70 9.36 -25.31
N ALA A 86 -8.77 8.62 -25.00
CA ALA A 86 -9.05 7.38 -25.69
C ALA A 86 -9.19 7.65 -27.19
N PRO A 87 -8.50 6.92 -28.08
CA PRO A 87 -8.91 6.88 -29.49
C PRO A 87 -10.32 6.32 -29.51
N ALA A 88 -11.16 6.87 -30.41
CA ALA A 88 -12.55 6.44 -30.58
C ALA A 88 -12.61 4.92 -30.62
N ALA A 89 -13.51 4.35 -29.81
CA ALA A 89 -13.65 2.93 -29.57
C ALA A 89 -13.72 2.13 -30.89
N ASP A 90 -12.71 1.31 -31.10
CA ASP A 90 -12.82 0.18 -32.01
C ASP A 90 -13.58 -0.92 -31.24
N THR A 91 -14.77 -1.27 -31.75
CA THR A 91 -15.65 -2.29 -31.16
C THR A 91 -15.12 -3.68 -31.51
N GLY A 92 -13.89 -3.97 -31.12
CA GLY A 92 -13.34 -5.31 -31.11
C GLY A 92 -13.83 -6.06 -29.88
N SER A 93 -14.61 -7.10 -30.10
CA SER A 93 -15.16 -8.04 -29.12
C SER A 93 -14.05 -8.65 -28.27
N ALA A 94 -13.67 -7.97 -27.18
CA ALA A 94 -13.03 -8.62 -26.04
C ALA A 94 -14.14 -9.32 -25.26
N THR A 95 -14.07 -10.64 -25.17
CA THR A 95 -14.89 -11.43 -24.25
C THR A 95 -14.82 -10.78 -22.87
N PRO A 96 -15.92 -10.40 -22.23
CA PRO A 96 -15.88 -9.84 -20.89
C PRO A 96 -15.31 -10.90 -19.96
N GLU A 97 -14.11 -10.68 -19.46
CA GLU A 97 -13.60 -11.47 -18.36
C GLU A 97 -14.56 -11.31 -17.18
N PRO A 98 -14.93 -12.39 -16.48
CA PRO A 98 -15.97 -12.33 -15.45
C PRO A 98 -15.63 -11.24 -14.44
N ALA A 99 -16.46 -10.22 -14.41
CA ALA A 99 -16.42 -9.18 -13.40
C ALA A 99 -16.54 -9.84 -12.03
N ALA A 100 -15.99 -9.23 -10.99
CA ALA A 100 -16.20 -9.64 -9.60
C ALA A 100 -17.66 -9.34 -9.17
N THR A 101 -18.61 -9.66 -10.06
CA THR A 101 -20.02 -9.46 -9.86
C THR A 101 -20.48 -10.27 -8.67
N GLY A 102 -21.00 -9.57 -7.65
CA GLY A 102 -21.40 -10.17 -6.38
C GLY A 102 -20.43 -9.93 -5.22
N LEU A 103 -19.24 -9.36 -5.45
CA LEU A 103 -18.30 -9.07 -4.38
C LEU A 103 -18.91 -8.14 -3.32
N ARG A 104 -19.55 -7.06 -3.75
CA ARG A 104 -20.22 -6.11 -2.85
C ARG A 104 -21.30 -6.78 -2.01
N ALA A 105 -22.12 -7.64 -2.63
CA ALA A 105 -23.16 -8.38 -1.93
C ALA A 105 -22.56 -9.39 -0.94
N ALA A 106 -21.55 -10.16 -1.34
CA ALA A 106 -20.90 -11.13 -0.48
C ALA A 106 -20.22 -10.47 0.74
N VAL A 107 -19.56 -9.32 0.55
CA VAL A 107 -18.97 -8.55 1.65
C VAL A 107 -20.06 -7.94 2.53
N ALA A 108 -21.15 -7.42 1.95
CA ALA A 108 -22.27 -6.89 2.72
C ALA A 108 -22.90 -7.97 3.60
N ASP A 109 -23.16 -9.17 3.06
CA ASP A 109 -23.71 -10.31 3.81
C ASP A 109 -22.77 -10.76 4.92
N PHE A 110 -21.47 -10.86 4.63
CA PHE A 110 -20.46 -11.19 5.62
C PHE A 110 -20.44 -10.18 6.78
N LEU A 111 -20.47 -8.88 6.45
CA LEU A 111 -20.43 -7.80 7.42
C LEU A 111 -21.78 -7.55 8.13
N GLN A 112 -22.85 -8.27 7.81
CA GLN A 112 -24.10 -8.33 8.60
C GLN A 112 -23.99 -9.25 9.81
N GLN A 113 -22.95 -10.07 9.92
CA GLN A 113 -22.69 -10.90 11.09
C GLN A 113 -22.63 -10.02 12.36
N PRO A 114 -23.04 -10.55 13.53
CA PRO A 114 -23.22 -9.71 14.70
C PRO A 114 -21.91 -9.04 15.11
N PHE A 115 -21.91 -7.71 14.96
CA PHE A 115 -20.90 -6.86 15.54
C PHE A 115 -21.06 -6.82 17.02
N ILE A 116 -19.94 -6.66 17.71
CA ILE A 116 -19.98 -6.20 19.06
C ILE A 116 -20.06 -4.66 19.02
N GLN A 117 -21.22 -4.17 19.33
CA GLN A 117 -21.43 -2.74 19.55
C GLN A 117 -21.15 -2.43 21.00
N ILE A 118 -20.26 -1.47 21.25
CA ILE A 118 -19.95 -0.99 22.59
C ILE A 118 -20.42 0.45 22.68
N THR A 119 -21.15 0.76 23.75
CA THR A 119 -21.51 2.13 24.07
C THR A 119 -20.65 2.62 25.23
N ILE A 120 -19.88 3.68 25.01
CA ILE A 120 -19.08 4.34 26.04
C ILE A 120 -19.55 5.80 26.13
N GLY A 121 -20.22 6.14 27.21
CA GLY A 121 -20.94 7.42 27.33
C GLY A 121 -22.04 7.53 26.28
N GLU A 122 -22.05 8.59 25.50
CA GLU A 122 -23.00 8.81 24.39
C GLU A 122 -22.52 8.28 23.04
N ARG A 123 -21.31 7.69 22.97
CA ARG A 123 -20.69 7.23 21.72
C ARG A 123 -20.80 5.72 21.56
N VAL A 124 -21.06 5.32 20.32
CA VAL A 124 -21.15 3.92 19.92
C VAL A 124 -19.90 3.54 19.14
N TYR A 125 -19.28 2.45 19.55
CA TYR A 125 -18.10 1.85 18.90
C TYR A 125 -18.45 0.48 18.35
N TYR A 126 -17.82 0.12 17.24
CA TYR A 126 -18.02 -1.16 16.57
C TYR A 126 -16.71 -1.95 16.56
N SER A 127 -16.78 -3.21 16.88
CA SER A 127 -15.65 -4.12 16.78
C SER A 127 -16.09 -5.44 16.17
N PHE A 128 -15.23 -6.02 15.37
CA PHE A 128 -15.41 -7.34 14.79
C PHE A 128 -14.45 -8.32 15.46
N THR A 129 -14.98 -9.44 15.93
CA THR A 129 -14.17 -10.50 16.51
C THR A 129 -14.21 -11.71 15.60
N PRO A 130 -13.07 -12.18 15.08
CA PRO A 130 -13.03 -13.40 14.29
C PRO A 130 -13.44 -14.60 15.13
N VAL A 131 -14.20 -15.50 14.53
CA VAL A 131 -14.62 -16.76 15.16
C VAL A 131 -13.87 -17.89 14.48
N ALA A 132 -12.95 -18.53 15.19
CA ALA A 132 -12.25 -19.72 14.68
C ALA A 132 -13.25 -20.88 14.47
N PRO A 133 -13.11 -21.67 13.40
CA PRO A 133 -13.97 -22.83 13.16
C PRO A 133 -13.97 -23.78 14.36
N GLY A 134 -15.15 -24.21 14.80
CA GLY A 134 -15.30 -25.16 15.90
C GLY A 134 -15.14 -24.61 17.32
N GLN A 135 -14.85 -23.31 17.46
CA GLN A 135 -14.80 -22.67 18.78
C GLN A 135 -16.18 -22.08 19.14
N PRO A 136 -16.68 -22.28 20.36
CA PRO A 136 -17.89 -21.64 20.80
C PRO A 136 -17.68 -20.13 20.87
N ARG A 137 -18.63 -19.37 20.33
CA ARG A 137 -18.58 -17.87 20.33
C ARG A 137 -18.24 -17.25 21.69
N LEU A 138 -18.50 -17.95 22.77
CA LEU A 138 -18.30 -17.51 24.16
C LEU A 138 -16.83 -17.38 24.58
N TYR A 139 -15.89 -18.04 23.91
CA TYR A 139 -14.49 -18.07 24.37
C TYR A 139 -13.72 -16.76 24.07
N TRP A 140 -14.16 -16.00 23.08
CA TRP A 140 -13.53 -14.75 22.65
C TRP A 140 -14.23 -13.49 23.20
N PHE A 141 -15.33 -13.67 23.93
CA PHE A 141 -16.21 -12.58 24.34
C PHE A 141 -15.77 -11.79 25.57
N GLN A 142 -14.71 -12.17 26.25
CA GLN A 142 -14.23 -11.38 27.39
C GLN A 142 -13.34 -10.20 26.97
N SER A 143 -12.92 -10.15 25.72
CA SER A 143 -12.19 -9.00 25.19
C SER A 143 -12.58 -8.75 23.73
N ILE A 144 -13.14 -7.60 23.46
CA ILE A 144 -13.27 -7.12 22.08
C ILE A 144 -11.87 -6.75 21.66
N ARG A 145 -11.31 -7.54 20.76
CA ARG A 145 -9.98 -7.29 20.22
C ARG A 145 -10.13 -6.53 18.91
N ASN A 146 -9.67 -5.30 18.87
CA ASN A 146 -9.52 -4.53 17.66
C ASN A 146 -8.05 -4.13 17.56
N HIS A 147 -7.28 -4.91 16.81
CA HIS A 147 -5.91 -4.61 16.48
C HIS A 147 -5.90 -3.56 15.36
N GLY A 148 -4.85 -2.74 15.26
CA GLY A 148 -4.81 -1.67 14.29
C GLY A 148 -4.96 -2.08 12.83
N HIS A 149 -4.58 -3.30 12.49
CA HIS A 149 -4.73 -3.81 11.12
C HIS A 149 -6.13 -4.38 10.83
N GLU A 150 -6.90 -4.78 11.85
CA GLU A 150 -8.31 -5.12 11.68
C GLU A 150 -9.12 -3.88 11.28
N ASN A 151 -8.66 -2.69 11.68
CA ASN A 151 -9.27 -1.43 11.26
C ASN A 151 -9.22 -1.19 9.76
N LEU A 152 -8.25 -1.73 9.03
CA LEU A 152 -8.20 -1.65 7.57
C LEU A 152 -9.50 -2.17 6.93
N ALA A 153 -10.23 -3.07 7.61
CA ALA A 153 -11.54 -3.50 7.20
C ALA A 153 -12.65 -2.43 7.35
N ALA A 154 -12.40 -1.32 8.08
CA ALA A 154 -13.31 -0.19 8.12
C ALA A 154 -13.55 0.41 6.73
N LEU A 155 -12.56 0.27 5.83
CA LEU A 155 -12.71 0.66 4.43
C LEU A 155 -13.79 -0.15 3.71
N ALA A 156 -13.99 -1.42 4.04
CA ALA A 156 -15.06 -2.22 3.47
C ALA A 156 -16.45 -1.71 3.88
N TYR A 157 -16.58 -1.24 5.13
CA TYR A 157 -17.80 -0.57 5.57
C TYR A 157 -18.04 0.74 4.84
N ALA A 158 -17.00 1.57 4.73
CA ALA A 158 -17.09 2.82 3.99
C ALA A 158 -17.45 2.58 2.51
N SER A 159 -16.85 1.58 1.87
CA SER A 159 -17.20 1.15 0.50
C SER A 159 -18.68 0.75 0.36
N LEU A 160 -19.28 0.19 1.40
CA LEU A 160 -20.71 -0.16 1.42
C LEU A 160 -21.63 1.02 1.79
N GLY A 161 -21.07 2.21 2.07
CA GLY A 161 -21.83 3.36 2.58
C GLY A 161 -22.22 3.24 4.06
N ARG A 162 -21.65 2.29 4.79
CA ARG A 162 -21.87 2.05 6.22
C ARG A 162 -20.93 2.91 7.06
N CYS A 163 -21.09 4.22 6.93
CA CYS A 163 -20.16 5.20 7.50
C CYS A 163 -20.13 5.19 9.03
N GLY A 164 -21.28 4.92 9.68
CA GLY A 164 -21.36 4.85 11.15
C GLY A 164 -20.42 3.78 11.71
N GLU A 165 -20.40 2.60 11.10
CA GLU A 165 -19.54 1.49 11.49
C GLU A 165 -18.08 1.78 11.18
N ALA A 166 -17.78 2.30 9.98
CA ALA A 166 -16.43 2.69 9.60
C ALA A 166 -15.83 3.71 10.58
N HIS A 167 -16.57 4.77 10.91
CA HIS A 167 -16.15 5.77 11.92
C HIS A 167 -16.00 5.13 13.30
N GLY A 168 -16.94 4.26 13.68
CA GLY A 168 -16.93 3.60 14.98
C GLY A 168 -15.69 2.78 15.24
N MET A 169 -15.18 2.08 14.21
CA MET A 169 -13.95 1.30 14.33
C MET A 169 -12.74 2.18 14.67
N LEU A 170 -12.58 3.32 14.01
CA LEU A 170 -11.47 4.24 14.30
C LEU A 170 -11.69 4.99 15.64
N ARG A 171 -12.91 5.41 15.93
CA ARG A 171 -13.26 6.06 17.20
C ARG A 171 -12.94 5.20 18.41
N ALA A 172 -12.97 3.87 18.28
CA ALA A 172 -12.57 2.98 19.36
C ALA A 172 -11.11 3.24 19.78
N PHE A 173 -10.20 3.43 18.81
CA PHE A 173 -8.81 3.80 19.10
C PHE A 173 -8.68 5.23 19.59
N TYR A 174 -9.41 6.18 19.01
CA TYR A 174 -9.37 7.58 19.46
C TYR A 174 -9.81 7.72 20.91
N HIS A 175 -10.84 6.95 21.32
CA HIS A 175 -11.29 6.92 22.72
C HIS A 175 -10.26 6.26 23.66
N ALA A 176 -9.59 5.20 23.20
CA ALA A 176 -8.62 4.45 23.99
C ALA A 176 -7.22 5.08 23.99
N GLN A 177 -7.01 6.21 23.29
CA GLN A 177 -5.71 6.87 23.18
C GLN A 177 -5.16 7.25 24.55
N ASN A 178 -3.89 6.92 24.79
CA ASN A 178 -3.19 7.24 26.02
C ASN A 178 -2.98 8.75 26.18
N ALA A 179 -2.74 9.19 27.42
CA ALA A 179 -2.51 10.60 27.72
C ALA A 179 -1.26 11.18 27.02
N ASP A 180 -0.25 10.35 26.76
CA ASP A 180 0.96 10.70 26.00
C ASP A 180 0.76 10.76 24.48
N GLY A 181 -0.40 10.33 23.98
CA GLY A 181 -0.75 10.30 22.55
C GLY A 181 -0.58 8.93 21.89
N GLY A 182 0.04 7.96 22.53
CA GLY A 182 0.18 6.60 22.00
C GLY A 182 -1.19 5.92 21.84
N PHE A 183 -1.38 5.21 20.72
CA PHE A 183 -2.53 4.30 20.59
C PHE A 183 -2.18 2.95 21.19
N PRO A 184 -3.14 2.30 21.86
CA PRO A 184 -2.94 0.94 22.34
C PRO A 184 -2.81 -0.05 21.18
N TYR A 185 -2.05 -1.12 21.41
CA TYR A 185 -1.99 -2.24 20.48
C TYR A 185 -3.35 -2.94 20.37
N LEU A 186 -4.09 -2.98 21.44
CA LEU A 186 -5.33 -3.71 21.57
C LEU A 186 -6.39 -2.85 22.26
N VAL A 187 -7.55 -2.69 21.63
CA VAL A 187 -8.74 -2.09 22.24
C VAL A 187 -9.73 -3.18 22.60
N THR A 188 -10.18 -3.18 23.85
CA THR A 188 -11.19 -4.12 24.35
C THR A 188 -12.39 -3.36 24.91
N ALA A 189 -13.49 -4.05 25.21
CA ALA A 189 -14.67 -3.45 25.86
C ALA A 189 -14.34 -2.68 27.16
N ASN A 190 -13.27 -3.08 27.83
CA ASN A 190 -12.84 -2.49 29.09
C ASN A 190 -11.64 -1.54 28.94
N THR A 191 -11.18 -1.30 27.72
CA THR A 191 -10.05 -0.40 27.46
C THR A 191 -10.57 1.03 27.44
N GLY A 192 -10.28 1.77 28.49
CA GLY A 192 -10.47 3.22 28.55
C GLY A 192 -9.16 3.97 28.29
N PRO A 193 -9.16 5.32 28.29
CA PRO A 193 -7.95 6.10 28.16
C PRO A 193 -6.90 5.71 29.21
N GLY A 194 -5.67 5.44 28.76
CA GLY A 194 -4.56 5.12 29.65
C GLY A 194 -4.56 3.71 30.24
N THR A 195 -5.37 2.80 29.73
CA THR A 195 -5.44 1.40 30.25
C THR A 195 -4.48 0.44 29.57
N THR A 196 -3.69 0.88 28.62
CA THR A 196 -2.68 0.02 28.00
C THR A 196 -1.50 -0.18 28.93
N THR A 197 -1.22 -1.42 29.21
CA THR A 197 -0.35 -1.81 30.31
C THR A 197 1.05 -2.23 29.88
N ASP A 198 1.28 -2.46 28.58
CA ASP A 198 2.51 -3.07 28.07
C ASP A 198 3.39 -2.14 27.22
N GLY A 199 2.89 -0.94 26.89
CA GLY A 199 3.59 0.02 26.05
C GLY A 199 3.68 -0.37 24.57
N ASN A 200 2.94 -1.40 24.14
CA ASN A 200 2.80 -1.76 22.73
C ASN A 200 1.78 -0.86 22.02
N THR A 201 1.97 -0.68 20.72
CA THR A 201 1.12 0.20 19.90
C THR A 201 0.61 -0.51 18.66
N THR A 202 -0.49 0.00 18.15
CA THR A 202 -1.04 -0.44 16.85
C THR A 202 -0.26 0.17 15.69
N LEU A 203 -0.57 -0.29 14.45
CA LEU A 203 -0.01 0.31 13.24
C LEU A 203 -0.37 1.80 13.14
N PRO A 204 0.56 2.68 12.79
CA PRO A 204 0.29 4.10 12.60
C PRO A 204 -0.33 4.38 11.22
N VAL A 205 -1.55 3.88 10.97
CA VAL A 205 -2.27 4.01 9.70
C VAL A 205 -3.63 4.68 9.83
N LEU A 206 -4.05 5.02 11.06
CA LEU A 206 -5.43 5.48 11.34
C LEU A 206 -5.78 6.81 10.66
N ALA A 207 -4.84 7.72 10.48
CA ALA A 207 -5.13 8.96 9.75
C ALA A 207 -5.30 8.71 8.24
N TRP A 208 -4.50 7.81 7.67
CA TRP A 208 -4.68 7.39 6.28
C TRP A 208 -6.04 6.71 6.08
N GLU A 209 -6.43 5.80 6.97
CA GLU A 209 -7.75 5.16 6.94
C GLU A 209 -8.88 6.18 7.03
N ALA A 210 -8.78 7.15 7.96
CA ALA A 210 -9.78 8.19 8.12
C ALA A 210 -9.94 9.02 6.84
N LEU A 211 -8.85 9.33 6.15
CA LEU A 211 -8.89 10.05 4.88
C LEU A 211 -9.56 9.21 3.77
N GLN A 212 -9.30 7.90 3.71
CA GLN A 212 -9.98 7.01 2.76
C GLN A 212 -11.48 6.91 3.07
N ILE A 213 -11.85 6.74 4.34
CA ILE A 213 -13.25 6.70 4.79
C ILE A 213 -13.96 8.00 4.43
N TYR A 214 -13.31 9.14 4.63
CA TYR A 214 -13.86 10.44 4.24
C TYR A 214 -14.17 10.51 2.74
N GLY A 215 -13.35 9.91 1.90
CA GLY A 215 -13.60 9.83 0.46
C GLY A 215 -14.94 9.16 0.10
N HIS A 216 -15.44 8.28 0.94
CA HIS A 216 -16.75 7.62 0.78
C HIS A 216 -17.87 8.33 1.51
N CYS A 217 -17.60 8.88 2.70
CA CYS A 217 -18.61 9.31 3.65
C CYS A 217 -18.81 10.83 3.72
N GLY A 218 -17.79 11.62 3.37
CA GLY A 218 -17.87 13.09 3.31
C GLY A 218 -18.02 13.81 4.67
N ASP A 219 -17.77 13.12 5.80
CA ASP A 219 -17.97 13.65 7.15
C ASP A 219 -16.75 14.46 7.63
N LYS A 220 -16.86 15.80 7.63
CA LYS A 220 -15.80 16.71 8.08
C LYS A 220 -15.60 16.72 9.59
N ASP A 221 -16.65 16.46 10.36
CA ASP A 221 -16.53 16.42 11.82
C ASP A 221 -15.69 15.19 12.22
N PHE A 222 -15.90 14.06 11.54
CA PHE A 222 -15.05 12.89 11.70
C PHE A 222 -13.59 13.17 11.31
N LEU A 223 -13.33 13.91 10.23
CA LEU A 223 -11.96 14.31 9.88
C LEU A 223 -11.31 15.16 10.98
N SER A 224 -12.07 16.04 11.61
CA SER A 224 -11.57 16.86 12.72
C SER A 224 -11.20 16.00 13.92
N GLU A 225 -12.03 15.00 14.27
CA GLU A 225 -11.70 14.01 15.32
C GLU A 225 -10.43 13.23 14.95
N ALA A 226 -10.31 12.77 13.71
CA ALA A 226 -9.17 12.03 13.21
C ALA A 226 -7.88 12.84 13.25
N LEU A 227 -7.93 14.14 12.88
CA LEU A 227 -6.77 15.02 12.98
C LEU A 227 -6.33 15.23 14.43
N GLN A 228 -7.28 15.43 15.36
CA GLN A 228 -6.94 15.63 16.77
C GLN A 228 -6.26 14.39 17.38
N ALA A 229 -6.81 13.23 17.15
CA ALA A 229 -6.24 11.98 17.65
C ALA A 229 -4.94 11.61 16.91
N GLY A 230 -4.94 11.71 15.58
CA GLY A 230 -3.78 11.39 14.75
C GLY A 230 -2.59 12.29 15.02
N ALA A 231 -2.79 13.60 15.21
CA ALA A 231 -1.70 14.52 15.50
C ALA A 231 -1.05 14.23 16.86
N ARG A 232 -1.84 13.87 17.90
CA ARG A 232 -1.26 13.45 19.19
C ARG A 232 -0.47 12.15 19.06
N ASN A 233 -0.95 11.22 18.20
CA ASN A 233 -0.23 9.97 17.95
C ASN A 233 1.06 10.21 17.15
N ASP A 234 1.03 11.09 16.18
CA ASP A 234 2.21 11.50 15.43
C ASP A 234 3.27 12.13 16.35
N ASP A 235 2.87 13.09 17.22
CA ASP A 235 3.78 13.64 18.22
C ASP A 235 4.31 12.57 19.18
N TRP A 236 3.51 11.57 19.53
CA TRP A 236 3.99 10.45 20.34
C TRP A 236 5.11 9.67 19.63
N TRP A 237 4.94 9.34 18.34
CA TRP A 237 5.97 8.67 17.56
C TRP A 237 7.27 9.49 17.51
N TRP A 238 7.16 10.76 17.19
CA TRP A 238 8.32 11.64 16.96
C TRP A 238 9.03 12.05 18.24
N LEU A 239 8.33 12.24 19.35
CA LEU A 239 8.84 12.91 20.54
C LEU A 239 8.87 12.03 21.79
N HIS A 240 7.96 11.07 21.92
CA HIS A 240 7.69 10.38 23.18
C HIS A 240 7.86 8.86 23.15
N SER A 241 7.78 8.22 22.00
CA SER A 241 7.81 6.76 21.88
C SER A 241 9.15 6.13 22.29
N GLY A 242 10.25 6.86 22.20
CA GLY A 242 11.60 6.33 22.37
C GLY A 242 12.01 5.31 21.30
N ARG A 243 11.28 5.28 20.17
CA ARG A 243 11.43 4.28 19.08
C ARG A 243 12.15 4.82 17.85
N ARG A 244 12.65 6.05 17.94
CA ARG A 244 13.45 6.67 16.89
C ARG A 244 14.93 6.40 17.15
N ASP A 245 15.61 5.72 16.25
CA ASP A 245 17.03 5.39 16.40
C ASP A 245 17.91 6.42 15.70
N HIS A 246 18.69 7.17 16.49
CA HIS A 246 19.64 8.16 15.99
C HIS A 246 21.07 7.59 15.80
N GLY A 247 21.25 6.30 16.02
CA GLY A 247 22.48 5.58 15.74
C GLY A 247 22.58 5.10 14.30
N SER A 248 22.61 3.79 14.12
CA SER A 248 22.77 3.17 12.79
C SER A 248 21.62 3.45 11.83
N CYS A 249 20.43 3.73 12.36
CA CYS A 249 19.25 4.05 11.54
C CYS A 249 19.07 5.56 11.26
N GLN A 250 19.90 6.43 11.83
CA GLN A 250 19.99 7.87 11.56
C GLN A 250 18.66 8.64 11.68
N GLY A 251 17.72 8.17 12.48
CA GLY A 251 16.42 8.81 12.69
C GLY A 251 15.22 8.02 12.21
N LEU A 252 15.42 6.83 11.62
CA LEU A 252 14.33 5.91 11.31
C LEU A 252 13.78 5.25 12.58
N PHE A 253 12.55 4.76 12.48
CA PHE A 253 11.84 4.15 13.60
C PHE A 253 11.93 2.63 13.57
N PHE A 254 11.84 2.01 14.76
CA PHE A 254 11.85 0.56 14.98
C PHE A 254 10.63 0.11 15.79
N TRP A 255 10.18 -1.14 15.56
CA TRP A 255 9.19 -1.81 16.39
C TRP A 255 9.81 -2.20 17.73
N ARG A 256 9.05 -2.06 18.82
CA ARG A 256 9.52 -2.48 20.14
C ARG A 256 9.36 -3.98 20.34
N GLU A 257 8.23 -4.50 19.88
CA GLU A 257 7.86 -5.90 20.08
C GLU A 257 7.40 -6.50 18.73
N LEU A 258 7.58 -7.80 18.63
CA LEU A 258 7.18 -8.55 17.45
C LEU A 258 5.69 -8.43 17.14
N TRP A 259 4.85 -8.47 18.17
CA TRP A 259 3.39 -8.40 18.02
C TRP A 259 2.90 -7.12 17.35
N GLU A 260 3.62 -6.03 17.51
CA GLU A 260 3.28 -4.74 16.88
C GLU A 260 3.44 -4.76 15.37
N THR A 261 4.28 -5.65 14.85
CA THR A 261 4.54 -5.77 13.42
C THR A 261 3.38 -6.38 12.66
N VAL A 262 2.42 -6.99 13.37
CA VAL A 262 1.34 -7.80 12.80
C VAL A 262 1.81 -9.09 12.12
N ARG A 263 3.10 -9.21 11.87
CA ARG A 263 3.75 -10.32 11.16
C ARG A 263 4.52 -11.20 12.15
N ASP A 264 3.79 -11.75 13.10
CA ASP A 264 4.31 -12.43 14.28
C ASP A 264 5.22 -13.64 13.99
N ASP A 265 4.99 -14.43 12.96
CA ASP A 265 5.84 -15.56 12.57
C ASP A 265 6.76 -15.27 11.36
N ALA A 266 6.80 -14.02 10.89
CA ALA A 266 7.85 -13.57 9.95
C ALA A 266 9.26 -13.62 10.56
N THR A 267 9.35 -13.82 11.87
CA THR A 267 10.59 -13.91 12.64
C THR A 267 11.63 -14.84 12.08
N LEU A 268 11.22 -15.97 11.52
CA LEU A 268 12.18 -16.96 11.01
C LEU A 268 12.96 -16.47 9.79
N ALA A 269 12.41 -15.55 9.02
CA ALA A 269 13.06 -15.00 7.84
C ALA A 269 13.57 -13.56 8.06
N THR A 270 12.76 -12.70 8.67
CA THR A 270 13.02 -11.25 8.78
C THR A 270 13.69 -10.90 10.11
N TRP A 271 13.15 -11.39 11.22
CA TRP A 271 13.57 -10.94 12.55
C TRP A 271 14.69 -11.78 13.18
N ALA A 272 14.85 -13.04 12.74
CA ALA A 272 15.92 -13.92 13.26
C ALA A 272 17.32 -13.40 12.90
N THR A 273 17.47 -12.63 11.83
CA THR A 273 18.75 -12.05 11.42
C THR A 273 19.23 -10.93 12.35
N THR A 274 18.32 -10.34 13.13
CA THR A 274 18.58 -9.20 14.02
C THR A 274 18.34 -9.50 15.50
N ASP A 275 17.96 -10.73 15.85
CA ASP A 275 17.58 -11.14 17.22
C ASP A 275 16.35 -10.38 17.77
N GLY A 276 15.44 -9.97 16.91
CA GLY A 276 14.18 -9.34 17.30
C GLY A 276 13.79 -8.12 16.49
N ALA A 277 12.52 -7.75 16.56
CA ALA A 277 11.96 -6.61 15.84
C ALA A 277 12.58 -5.27 16.33
N GLU A 278 12.90 -5.18 17.62
CA GLU A 278 13.48 -4.00 18.25
C GLU A 278 14.93 -3.71 17.79
N ASN A 279 15.57 -4.66 17.13
CA ASN A 279 16.93 -4.51 16.62
C ASN A 279 17.01 -4.09 15.16
N GLN A 280 15.85 -3.77 14.55
CA GLN A 280 15.76 -3.38 13.16
C GLN A 280 14.82 -2.17 12.98
N CYS A 281 15.29 -1.15 12.29
CA CYS A 281 14.43 -0.10 11.76
C CYS A 281 13.71 -0.64 10.53
N ALA A 282 12.43 -0.88 10.68
CA ALA A 282 11.64 -1.66 9.73
C ALA A 282 11.10 -0.80 8.58
N VAL A 283 11.10 -1.34 7.36
CA VAL A 283 10.63 -0.63 6.17
C VAL A 283 9.13 -0.32 6.29
N ASP A 284 8.33 -1.29 6.73
CA ASP A 284 6.90 -1.15 6.88
C ASP A 284 6.50 -0.05 7.87
N LEU A 285 7.08 -0.03 9.07
CA LEU A 285 6.80 1.00 10.07
C LEU A 285 7.04 2.40 9.53
N ASN A 286 8.22 2.63 8.94
CA ASN A 286 8.57 3.94 8.40
C ASN A 286 7.68 4.30 7.21
N SER A 287 7.23 3.33 6.41
CA SER A 287 6.24 3.55 5.35
C SER A 287 4.88 3.94 5.91
N TYR A 288 4.42 3.26 6.96
CA TYR A 288 3.15 3.61 7.61
C TYR A 288 3.17 5.02 8.19
N LEU A 289 4.28 5.41 8.82
CA LEU A 289 4.44 6.78 9.34
C LEU A 289 4.42 7.83 8.22
N VAL A 290 5.15 7.61 7.12
CA VAL A 290 5.11 8.51 5.96
C VAL A 290 3.69 8.65 5.40
N ALA A 291 2.96 7.53 5.23
CA ALA A 291 1.59 7.57 4.71
C ALA A 291 0.64 8.27 5.68
N ASN A 292 0.81 8.05 6.98
CA ASN A 292 0.02 8.67 8.03
C ASN A 292 0.25 10.19 8.10
N ASP A 293 1.51 10.64 8.04
CA ASP A 293 1.87 12.06 8.03
C ASP A 293 1.30 12.77 6.79
N ARG A 294 1.43 12.17 5.61
CA ARG A 294 0.81 12.70 4.38
C ARG A 294 -0.71 12.80 4.49
N ALA A 295 -1.34 11.83 5.13
CA ALA A 295 -2.78 11.88 5.38
C ALA A 295 -3.14 12.99 6.37
N LEU A 296 -2.40 13.15 7.47
CA LEU A 296 -2.58 14.24 8.43
C LEU A 296 -2.43 15.61 7.77
N ALA A 297 -1.40 15.79 6.93
CA ALA A 297 -1.21 17.03 6.17
C ALA A 297 -2.40 17.33 5.26
N THR A 298 -2.91 16.30 4.58
CA THR A 298 -4.10 16.42 3.71
C THR A 298 -5.35 16.79 4.51
N ILE A 299 -5.60 16.08 5.61
CA ILE A 299 -6.74 16.35 6.50
C ILE A 299 -6.65 17.78 7.06
N ALA A 300 -5.47 18.19 7.53
CA ALA A 300 -5.24 19.53 8.06
C ALA A 300 -5.61 20.62 7.03
N ARG A 301 -5.19 20.47 5.78
CA ARG A 301 -5.58 21.39 4.71
C ARG A 301 -7.09 21.41 4.46
N GLN A 302 -7.73 20.23 4.46
CA GLN A 302 -9.17 20.13 4.20
C GLN A 302 -10.05 20.83 5.24
N ILE A 303 -9.59 20.84 6.49
CA ILE A 303 -10.34 21.48 7.58
C ILE A 303 -9.79 22.85 7.98
N GLY A 304 -8.72 23.34 7.32
CA GLY A 304 -8.12 24.64 7.59
C GLY A 304 -7.26 24.69 8.86
N ASP A 305 -6.65 23.56 9.25
CA ASP A 305 -5.71 23.48 10.38
C ASP A 305 -4.29 23.85 9.93
N GLY A 306 -3.59 24.64 10.74
CA GLY A 306 -2.26 25.20 10.39
C GLY A 306 -1.09 24.21 10.54
N ARG A 307 -1.31 22.92 10.82
CA ARG A 307 -0.24 21.94 11.05
C ARG A 307 0.18 21.17 9.79
N ALA A 308 -0.39 21.45 8.63
CA ALA A 308 -0.12 20.71 7.40
C ALA A 308 1.37 20.66 7.05
N GLU A 309 2.06 21.79 7.15
CA GLU A 309 3.50 21.90 6.84
C GLU A 309 4.38 21.07 7.78
N LEU A 310 3.99 20.91 9.05
CA LEU A 310 4.70 20.06 10.00
C LEU A 310 4.66 18.59 9.56
N PHE A 311 3.47 18.10 9.21
CA PHE A 311 3.29 16.72 8.78
C PHE A 311 3.99 16.45 7.43
N ASP A 312 3.94 17.40 6.48
CA ASP A 312 4.69 17.27 5.23
C ASP A 312 6.20 17.20 5.48
N ALA A 313 6.72 18.01 6.39
CA ALA A 313 8.16 18.00 6.72
C ALA A 313 8.57 16.66 7.34
N ARG A 314 7.75 16.08 8.23
CA ARG A 314 7.98 14.76 8.82
C ARG A 314 7.96 13.65 7.75
N ALA A 315 6.96 13.65 6.88
CA ALA A 315 6.86 12.71 5.78
C ALA A 315 8.06 12.82 4.81
N ALA A 316 8.51 14.04 4.51
CA ALA A 316 9.66 14.27 3.65
C ALA A 316 10.95 13.76 4.29
N GLU A 317 11.20 14.07 5.56
CA GLU A 317 12.38 13.61 6.30
C GLU A 317 12.48 12.08 6.30
N LEU A 318 11.39 11.38 6.64
CA LEU A 318 11.40 9.92 6.62
C LEU A 318 11.59 9.36 5.21
N SER A 319 10.95 9.97 4.20
CA SER A 319 11.10 9.52 2.81
C SER A 319 12.54 9.65 2.32
N GLU A 320 13.23 10.72 2.69
CA GLU A 320 14.65 10.93 2.38
C GLU A 320 15.54 9.88 3.06
N LEU A 321 15.33 9.64 4.35
CA LEU A 321 16.06 8.62 5.10
C LEU A 321 15.84 7.22 4.54
N MET A 322 14.59 6.87 4.20
CA MET A 322 14.27 5.59 3.59
C MET A 322 14.95 5.42 2.23
N ASN A 323 14.90 6.43 1.36
CA ASN A 323 15.56 6.39 0.06
C ASN A 323 17.09 6.32 0.17
N GLY A 324 17.66 7.00 1.16
CA GLY A 324 19.12 7.04 1.38
C GLY A 324 19.68 5.76 2.02
N LEU A 325 18.94 5.15 2.95
CA LEU A 325 19.45 4.05 3.77
C LEU A 325 18.86 2.69 3.39
N MET A 326 17.54 2.63 3.14
CA MET A 326 16.81 1.37 2.96
C MET A 326 16.79 0.92 1.48
N TRP A 327 16.82 1.85 0.52
CA TRP A 327 16.84 1.49 -0.89
C TRP A 327 18.13 0.77 -1.29
N ASN A 328 17.98 -0.36 -1.95
CA ASN A 328 19.09 -1.10 -2.55
C ASN A 328 19.00 -1.05 -4.07
N ALA A 329 19.84 -0.24 -4.70
CA ALA A 329 19.80 -0.02 -6.15
C ALA A 329 20.19 -1.26 -6.97
N LYS A 330 20.93 -2.22 -6.38
CA LYS A 330 21.29 -3.48 -7.07
C LYS A 330 20.11 -4.46 -7.09
N ASP A 331 19.38 -4.52 -5.98
CA ASP A 331 18.26 -5.44 -5.83
C ASP A 331 16.93 -4.82 -6.25
N HIS A 332 16.89 -3.48 -6.41
CA HIS A 332 15.68 -2.69 -6.65
C HIS A 332 14.61 -2.95 -5.58
N PHE A 333 15.03 -2.92 -4.31
CA PHE A 333 14.17 -3.26 -3.19
C PHE A 333 14.54 -2.46 -1.94
N TYR A 334 13.57 -2.25 -1.04
CA TYR A 334 13.83 -1.62 0.27
C TYR A 334 14.06 -2.69 1.33
N TYR A 335 15.12 -2.51 2.11
CA TYR A 335 15.50 -3.38 3.22
C TYR A 335 15.55 -2.62 4.54
N GLY A 336 15.13 -3.27 5.61
CA GLY A 336 15.30 -2.73 6.96
C GLY A 336 16.78 -2.49 7.29
N ILE A 337 17.01 -1.61 8.26
CA ILE A 337 18.35 -1.31 8.74
C ILE A 337 18.54 -1.93 10.12
N SER A 338 19.57 -2.78 10.27
CA SER A 338 19.94 -3.29 11.57
C SER A 338 20.44 -2.14 12.47
N ARG A 339 19.99 -2.08 13.71
CA ARG A 339 20.50 -1.12 14.70
C ARG A 339 21.96 -1.37 15.07
N ARG A 340 22.53 -2.49 14.64
CA ARG A 340 23.98 -2.78 14.68
C ARG A 340 24.70 -2.35 13.39
N GLY A 341 23.97 -1.83 12.40
CA GLY A 341 24.47 -1.37 11.11
C GLY A 341 24.17 -2.33 9.95
N GLY A 342 24.04 -1.77 8.76
CA GLY A 342 23.82 -2.49 7.51
C GLY A 342 22.37 -2.86 7.22
N GLN A 343 22.09 -3.19 5.96
CA GLN A 343 20.77 -3.61 5.49
C GLN A 343 20.49 -5.07 5.88
N VAL A 344 19.29 -5.33 6.37
CA VAL A 344 18.73 -6.67 6.61
C VAL A 344 18.11 -7.16 5.32
N ARG A 345 18.87 -7.94 4.56
CA ARG A 345 18.53 -8.30 3.16
C ARG A 345 17.63 -9.52 3.10
N VAL A 346 16.39 -9.36 3.58
CA VAL A 346 15.29 -10.31 3.43
C VAL A 346 14.17 -9.61 2.67
N ARG A 347 13.72 -10.21 1.58
CA ARG A 347 12.60 -9.68 0.76
C ARG A 347 11.30 -10.20 1.32
N ASP A 348 10.65 -9.40 2.11
CA ASP A 348 9.28 -9.63 2.59
C ASP A 348 8.33 -8.53 2.13
N ILE A 349 7.04 -8.71 2.36
CA ILE A 349 5.99 -7.77 1.94
C ILE A 349 6.19 -6.38 2.55
N GLY A 350 6.84 -6.26 3.70
CA GLY A 350 7.20 -4.98 4.32
C GLY A 350 8.06 -4.12 3.41
N GLY A 351 8.96 -4.74 2.61
CA GLY A 351 9.78 -4.03 1.62
C GLY A 351 9.00 -3.49 0.42
N LEU A 352 7.73 -3.87 0.24
CA LEU A 352 6.81 -3.31 -0.77
C LEU A 352 5.97 -2.14 -0.23
N MET A 353 5.91 -1.94 1.10
CA MET A 353 5.11 -0.86 1.72
C MET A 353 5.53 0.55 1.30
N PRO A 354 6.78 0.84 0.91
CA PRO A 354 7.13 2.15 0.35
C PRO A 354 6.28 2.56 -0.86
N LEU A 355 5.80 1.59 -1.68
CA LEU A 355 4.86 1.87 -2.78
C LEU A 355 3.55 2.48 -2.26
N TYR A 356 2.97 1.88 -1.22
CA TYR A 356 1.77 2.40 -0.56
C TYR A 356 1.98 3.80 0.01
N ALA A 357 3.14 4.03 0.61
CA ALA A 357 3.47 5.31 1.22
C ALA A 357 3.88 6.41 0.21
N GLY A 358 4.11 6.05 -1.06
CA GLY A 358 4.58 6.99 -2.08
C GLY A 358 6.03 7.44 -1.89
N VAL A 359 6.87 6.63 -1.24
CA VAL A 359 8.29 6.93 -0.94
C VAL A 359 9.20 6.80 -2.17
N PRO A 360 9.09 5.75 -3.03
CA PRO A 360 9.96 5.60 -4.20
C PRO A 360 9.82 6.74 -5.19
N SER A 361 10.91 7.09 -5.88
CA SER A 361 10.77 7.83 -7.13
C SER A 361 10.02 6.98 -8.18
N VAL A 362 9.58 7.63 -9.27
CA VAL A 362 8.91 6.90 -10.38
C VAL A 362 9.83 5.81 -10.93
N GLU A 363 11.13 6.08 -11.06
CA GLU A 363 12.14 5.14 -11.55
C GLU A 363 12.38 3.99 -10.55
N GLN A 364 12.40 4.28 -9.25
CA GLN A 364 12.53 3.26 -8.22
C GLN A 364 11.30 2.36 -8.18
N ALA A 365 10.09 2.93 -8.25
CA ALA A 365 8.85 2.16 -8.32
C ALA A 365 8.81 1.28 -9.58
N ALA A 366 9.20 1.83 -10.74
CA ALA A 366 9.30 1.06 -11.98
C ALA A 366 10.26 -0.12 -11.86
N ALA A 367 11.42 0.11 -11.26
CA ALA A 367 12.43 -0.94 -11.05
C ALA A 367 11.91 -2.04 -10.09
N MET A 368 11.24 -1.65 -8.99
CA MET A 368 10.61 -2.60 -8.06
C MET A 368 9.55 -3.45 -8.73
N VAL A 369 8.61 -2.80 -9.43
CA VAL A 369 7.50 -3.49 -10.10
C VAL A 369 8.02 -4.45 -11.16
N THR A 370 8.93 -3.99 -12.03
CA THR A 370 9.49 -4.81 -13.11
C THR A 370 10.23 -6.03 -12.57
N ARG A 371 11.03 -5.86 -11.51
CA ARG A 371 11.86 -6.93 -10.99
C ARG A 371 11.11 -7.92 -10.12
N HIS A 372 10.18 -7.44 -9.27
CA HIS A 372 9.62 -8.25 -8.20
C HIS A 372 8.16 -8.63 -8.38
N LEU A 373 7.38 -7.84 -9.13
CA LEU A 373 5.93 -8.04 -9.25
C LEU A 373 5.48 -8.58 -10.61
N GLN A 374 6.38 -8.62 -11.61
CA GLN A 374 6.11 -9.21 -12.91
C GLN A 374 6.39 -10.72 -12.93
N PRO A 375 5.94 -11.48 -13.95
CA PRO A 375 6.24 -12.89 -14.07
C PRO A 375 7.72 -13.22 -13.89
N GLY A 376 8.01 -14.17 -12.99
CA GLY A 376 9.37 -14.53 -12.58
C GLY A 376 9.94 -13.72 -11.41
N GLY A 377 9.24 -12.69 -10.94
CA GLY A 377 9.62 -11.94 -9.75
C GLY A 377 9.25 -12.64 -8.44
N ASP A 378 9.91 -12.25 -7.36
CA ASP A 378 9.75 -12.85 -6.03
C ASP A 378 8.34 -12.76 -5.46
N PHE A 379 7.59 -11.72 -5.82
CA PHE A 379 6.22 -11.49 -5.36
C PHE A 379 5.16 -11.72 -6.43
N HIS A 380 5.51 -12.34 -7.54
CA HIS A 380 4.55 -12.79 -8.53
C HIS A 380 4.02 -14.18 -8.15
N SER A 381 2.73 -14.31 -7.93
CA SER A 381 2.09 -15.58 -7.57
C SER A 381 0.72 -15.74 -8.24
N GLY A 382 0.16 -16.94 -8.16
CA GLY A 382 -1.14 -17.25 -8.74
C GLY A 382 -2.31 -16.66 -7.97
N PHE A 383 -2.11 -16.30 -6.68
CA PHE A 383 -3.18 -15.79 -5.83
C PHE A 383 -2.67 -14.64 -4.94
N GLY A 384 -2.71 -13.41 -5.46
CA GLY A 384 -2.34 -12.20 -4.72
C GLY A 384 -0.84 -11.98 -4.59
N LEU A 385 -0.36 -11.64 -3.41
CA LEU A 385 1.05 -11.40 -3.12
C LEU A 385 1.53 -12.32 -1.97
N PRO A 386 2.64 -13.03 -2.13
CA PRO A 386 3.24 -13.74 -1.02
C PRO A 386 3.81 -12.76 0.00
N SER A 387 3.73 -13.10 1.29
CA SER A 387 4.29 -12.29 2.37
C SER A 387 5.82 -12.36 2.48
N LEU A 388 6.43 -13.39 1.88
CA LEU A 388 7.87 -13.57 1.77
C LEU A 388 8.25 -13.82 0.31
N GLY A 389 9.36 -13.28 -0.15
CA GLY A 389 9.86 -13.49 -1.51
C GLY A 389 10.14 -14.96 -1.81
N LYS A 390 9.75 -15.42 -2.98
CA LYS A 390 9.86 -16.85 -3.37
C LYS A 390 11.28 -17.40 -3.32
N SER A 391 12.28 -16.56 -3.53
CA SER A 391 13.69 -16.96 -3.48
C SER A 391 14.27 -16.94 -2.06
N GLU A 392 13.52 -16.47 -1.06
CA GLU A 392 14.00 -16.39 0.32
C GLU A 392 13.94 -17.75 1.02
N GLN A 393 14.92 -17.98 1.89
CA GLN A 393 14.95 -19.19 2.70
C GLN A 393 13.72 -19.26 3.60
N GLY A 394 13.06 -20.41 3.62
CA GLY A 394 11.86 -20.63 4.44
C GLY A 394 10.54 -20.33 3.70
N TYR A 395 10.60 -19.81 2.47
CA TYR A 395 9.39 -19.58 1.68
C TYR A 395 8.54 -20.85 1.55
N GLY A 396 7.24 -20.67 1.67
CA GLY A 396 6.22 -21.67 1.41
C GLY A 396 4.87 -20.99 1.25
N SER A 397 4.23 -21.15 0.08
CA SER A 397 3.03 -20.41 -0.33
C SER A 397 1.85 -20.51 0.66
N ALA A 398 1.76 -21.61 1.40
CA ALA A 398 0.74 -21.86 2.43
C ALA A 398 1.21 -21.53 3.87
N ARG A 399 2.41 -20.99 4.03
CA ARG A 399 2.96 -20.66 5.36
C ARG A 399 2.63 -19.22 5.72
N ARG A 400 1.85 -19.02 6.74
CA ARG A 400 1.45 -17.70 7.30
C ARG A 400 2.29 -16.52 6.75
N TRP A 401 3.09 -15.84 7.55
CA TRP A 401 3.95 -14.73 7.13
C TRP A 401 5.25 -15.14 6.39
N GLN A 402 5.41 -16.42 6.09
CA GLN A 402 6.53 -16.97 5.33
C GLN A 402 6.15 -17.33 3.89
N GLY A 403 5.12 -16.70 3.32
CA GLY A 403 4.73 -16.87 1.93
C GLY A 403 3.22 -16.90 1.67
N GLY A 404 2.37 -16.99 2.71
CA GLY A 404 0.92 -16.83 2.58
C GLY A 404 0.53 -15.45 2.06
N MET A 405 -0.63 -15.35 1.39
CA MET A 405 -1.23 -14.10 0.93
C MET A 405 -2.16 -13.55 2.00
N TRP A 406 -1.90 -12.34 2.43
CA TRP A 406 -2.63 -11.62 3.46
C TRP A 406 -3.41 -10.47 2.82
N PRO A 407 -4.77 -10.50 2.90
CA PRO A 407 -5.62 -9.56 2.17
C PRO A 407 -5.34 -8.08 2.48
N GLU A 408 -5.19 -7.76 3.76
CA GLU A 408 -5.06 -6.38 4.24
C GLU A 408 -3.75 -5.71 3.80
N LEU A 409 -2.60 -6.42 3.90
CA LEU A 409 -1.33 -5.88 3.43
C LEU A 409 -1.25 -5.89 1.90
N THR A 410 -1.84 -6.89 1.25
CA THR A 410 -1.96 -6.91 -0.21
C THR A 410 -2.75 -5.70 -0.71
N MET A 411 -3.83 -5.30 0.00
CA MET A 411 -4.61 -4.10 -0.33
C MET A 411 -3.75 -2.83 -0.31
N LEU A 412 -2.88 -2.66 0.68
CA LEU A 412 -1.99 -1.50 0.76
C LEU A 412 -1.02 -1.45 -0.44
N VAL A 413 -0.42 -2.59 -0.80
CA VAL A 413 0.46 -2.65 -1.99
C VAL A 413 -0.32 -2.37 -3.27
N VAL A 414 -1.55 -2.92 -3.42
CA VAL A 414 -2.43 -2.65 -4.57
C VAL A 414 -2.73 -1.16 -4.67
N LYS A 415 -3.04 -0.49 -3.55
CA LYS A 415 -3.24 0.97 -3.53
C LYS A 415 -2.01 1.70 -4.04
N GLY A 416 -0.83 1.34 -3.55
CA GLY A 416 0.43 1.91 -4.02
C GLY A 416 0.66 1.69 -5.52
N LEU A 417 0.42 0.49 -6.03
CA LEU A 417 0.54 0.19 -7.46
C LEU A 417 -0.37 1.09 -8.31
N VAL A 418 -1.60 1.31 -7.86
CA VAL A 418 -2.55 2.20 -8.55
C VAL A 418 -2.05 3.64 -8.54
N ASP A 419 -1.52 4.12 -7.41
CA ASP A 419 -1.00 5.48 -7.27
C ASP A 419 0.19 5.73 -8.20
N TYR A 420 1.03 4.70 -8.44
CA TYR A 420 2.12 4.75 -9.41
C TYR A 420 1.71 4.41 -10.86
N GLY A 421 0.42 4.20 -11.15
CA GLY A 421 -0.09 3.94 -12.50
C GLY A 421 0.00 2.47 -12.97
N TYR A 422 0.35 1.52 -12.09
CA TYR A 422 0.45 0.08 -12.43
C TYR A 422 -0.89 -0.64 -12.29
N LEU A 423 -1.93 -0.12 -12.97
CA LEU A 423 -3.30 -0.61 -12.85
C LEU A 423 -3.45 -2.09 -13.23
N GLU A 424 -2.78 -2.54 -14.30
CA GLU A 424 -2.83 -3.95 -14.72
C GLU A 424 -2.26 -4.89 -13.65
N SER A 425 -1.14 -4.53 -13.02
CA SER A 425 -0.56 -5.30 -11.93
C SER A 425 -1.48 -5.32 -10.71
N ALA A 426 -2.08 -4.18 -10.36
CA ALA A 426 -3.07 -4.07 -9.29
C ALA A 426 -4.28 -4.96 -9.55
N GLN A 427 -4.83 -4.94 -10.77
CA GLN A 427 -5.96 -5.79 -11.16
C GLN A 427 -5.61 -7.27 -11.12
N ARG A 428 -4.46 -7.66 -11.66
CA ARG A 428 -3.99 -9.05 -11.64
C ARG A 428 -3.90 -9.59 -10.22
N ILE A 429 -3.35 -8.81 -9.30
CA ILE A 429 -3.20 -9.19 -7.89
C ILE A 429 -4.56 -9.28 -7.19
N THR A 430 -5.48 -8.40 -7.50
CA THR A 430 -6.78 -8.27 -6.82
C THR A 430 -7.80 -9.32 -7.27
N ARG A 431 -7.87 -9.63 -8.59
CA ARG A 431 -8.93 -10.47 -9.18
C ARG A 431 -9.12 -11.82 -8.48
N PRO A 432 -8.05 -12.60 -8.17
CA PRO A 432 -8.23 -13.92 -7.57
C PRO A 432 -8.95 -13.87 -6.22
N LEU A 433 -8.57 -12.92 -5.34
CA LEU A 433 -9.23 -12.76 -4.05
C LEU A 433 -10.67 -12.25 -4.22
N ALA A 434 -10.88 -11.25 -5.07
CA ALA A 434 -12.21 -10.70 -5.33
C ALA A 434 -13.18 -11.77 -5.85
N GLN A 435 -12.74 -12.62 -6.79
CA GLN A 435 -13.53 -13.75 -7.29
C GLN A 435 -13.79 -14.80 -6.19
N LYS A 436 -12.77 -15.10 -5.37
CA LYS A 436 -12.91 -16.05 -4.26
C LYS A 436 -13.95 -15.59 -3.25
N VAL A 437 -13.88 -14.35 -2.80
CA VAL A 437 -14.79 -13.75 -1.82
C VAL A 437 -16.20 -13.61 -2.40
N SER A 438 -16.34 -13.28 -3.69
CA SER A 438 -17.63 -13.19 -4.38
C SER A 438 -18.44 -14.50 -4.36
N ALA A 439 -17.79 -15.63 -4.18
CA ALA A 439 -18.47 -16.93 -4.10
C ALA A 439 -19.23 -17.16 -2.78
N GLY A 440 -19.20 -16.19 -1.84
CA GLY A 440 -20.05 -16.15 -0.67
C GLY A 440 -19.35 -16.40 0.67
N PRO A 441 -20.14 -16.52 1.75
CA PRO A 441 -19.65 -16.38 3.13
C PRO A 441 -18.61 -17.41 3.58
N GLY A 442 -18.52 -18.57 2.96
CA GLY A 442 -17.52 -19.59 3.29
C GLY A 442 -16.09 -19.24 2.86
N ASN A 443 -15.88 -18.09 2.18
CA ASN A 443 -14.61 -17.73 1.57
C ASN A 443 -13.87 -16.57 2.27
N PHE A 444 -14.30 -16.17 3.45
CA PHE A 444 -13.63 -15.13 4.25
C PHE A 444 -12.68 -15.80 5.25
N TRP A 445 -11.38 -15.78 4.92
CA TRP A 445 -10.34 -16.41 5.72
C TRP A 445 -9.26 -15.43 6.11
N GLU A 446 -8.49 -15.76 7.14
CA GLU A 446 -7.42 -14.94 7.66
C GLU A 446 -6.33 -14.72 6.60
N PHE A 447 -5.87 -15.80 5.97
CA PHE A 447 -4.95 -15.75 4.85
C PHE A 447 -5.18 -16.91 3.88
N TYR A 448 -4.51 -16.88 2.75
CA TYR A 448 -4.63 -17.87 1.69
C TYR A 448 -3.25 -18.34 1.24
N ASP A 449 -3.17 -19.54 0.71
CA ASP A 449 -2.02 -19.99 -0.07
C ASP A 449 -1.84 -19.05 -1.26
N SER A 450 -0.67 -18.42 -1.36
CA SER A 450 -0.41 -17.39 -2.37
C SER A 450 -0.34 -17.92 -3.80
N GLU A 451 -0.19 -19.23 -4.01
CA GLU A 451 -0.20 -19.82 -5.34
C GLU A 451 -1.57 -20.39 -5.74
N SER A 452 -2.21 -21.15 -4.86
CA SER A 452 -3.44 -21.86 -5.17
C SER A 452 -4.72 -21.16 -4.71
N GLY A 453 -4.61 -20.19 -3.80
CA GLY A 453 -5.77 -19.57 -3.17
C GLY A 453 -6.52 -20.51 -2.21
N LEU A 454 -5.94 -21.62 -1.82
CA LEU A 454 -6.53 -22.45 -0.77
C LEU A 454 -6.54 -21.65 0.55
N PRO A 455 -7.69 -21.65 1.25
CA PRO A 455 -7.81 -20.89 2.47
C PRO A 455 -7.05 -21.56 3.63
N SER A 456 -6.59 -20.76 4.56
CA SER A 456 -5.83 -21.25 5.71
C SER A 456 -6.15 -20.48 6.99
N HIS A 457 -5.97 -21.15 8.12
CA HIS A 457 -6.12 -20.70 9.49
C HIS A 457 -7.58 -20.38 9.88
N ALA A 458 -7.92 -19.14 10.28
CA ALA A 458 -9.24 -18.80 10.80
C ALA A 458 -10.21 -18.45 9.68
N GLN A 459 -11.38 -19.12 9.67
CA GLN A 459 -12.51 -18.77 8.81
C GLN A 459 -13.33 -17.62 9.42
N ASN A 460 -14.09 -16.93 8.58
CA ASN A 460 -14.88 -15.76 8.94
C ASN A 460 -14.02 -14.62 9.48
N TYR A 461 -12.89 -14.41 8.84
CA TYR A 461 -11.95 -13.37 9.23
C TYR A 461 -12.16 -12.08 8.44
N ILE A 462 -12.17 -10.95 9.15
CA ILE A 462 -12.57 -9.66 8.58
C ILE A 462 -11.60 -9.14 7.51
N TRP A 463 -10.34 -9.56 7.53
CA TRP A 463 -9.35 -9.09 6.55
C TRP A 463 -9.72 -9.42 5.11
N ALA A 464 -10.42 -10.56 4.89
CA ALA A 464 -10.90 -10.90 3.56
C ALA A 464 -11.93 -9.89 3.00
N ALA A 465 -12.62 -9.13 3.87
CA ALA A 465 -13.53 -8.07 3.44
C ALA A 465 -12.79 -6.90 2.75
N THR A 466 -11.48 -6.75 2.97
CA THR A 466 -10.64 -5.76 2.27
C THR A 466 -10.55 -6.03 0.76
N ALA A 467 -11.00 -7.20 0.29
CA ALA A 467 -11.18 -7.48 -1.13
C ALA A 467 -12.06 -6.44 -1.84
N LEU A 468 -13.06 -5.87 -1.13
CA LEU A 468 -13.95 -4.86 -1.72
C LEU A 468 -13.23 -3.53 -1.96
N PRO A 469 -12.64 -2.84 -0.97
CA PRO A 469 -11.87 -1.62 -1.23
C PRO A 469 -10.67 -1.88 -2.14
N MET A 470 -10.03 -3.05 -2.07
CA MET A 470 -8.94 -3.43 -2.98
C MET A 470 -9.42 -3.48 -4.44
N ALA A 471 -10.59 -4.05 -4.70
CA ALA A 471 -11.21 -4.08 -6.03
C ALA A 471 -11.58 -2.67 -6.51
N GLU A 472 -12.09 -1.83 -5.62
CA GLU A 472 -12.38 -0.42 -5.93
C GLU A 472 -11.10 0.34 -6.27
N PHE A 473 -10.01 0.20 -5.51
CA PHE A 473 -8.71 0.80 -5.85
C PHE A 473 -8.23 0.34 -7.21
N ALA A 474 -8.32 -0.94 -7.51
CA ALA A 474 -7.91 -1.50 -8.80
C ALA A 474 -8.87 -1.18 -9.97
N GLY A 475 -9.93 -0.39 -9.75
CA GLY A 475 -10.91 -0.06 -10.80
C GLY A 475 -11.73 -1.24 -11.29
N LEU A 476 -11.78 -2.34 -10.56
CA LEU A 476 -12.66 -3.46 -10.85
C LEU A 476 -14.10 -3.10 -10.45
N LYS A 477 -15.07 -3.58 -11.21
CA LYS A 477 -16.49 -3.42 -10.85
C LYS A 477 -16.84 -4.52 -9.84
N PRO A 478 -17.06 -4.18 -8.56
CA PRO A 478 -17.33 -5.15 -7.50
C PRO A 478 -18.80 -5.61 -7.48
#